data_c7483dd36fc16d842d59a834bbf4f4ac
#
_entry.id   c7483dd36fc16d842d59a834bbf4f4ac
#
_cell.length_a   1.000
_cell.length_b   1.000
_cell.length_c   1.000
_cell.angle_alpha   90.00
_cell.angle_beta   90.00
_cell.angle_gamma   90.00
#
_symmetry.space_group_name_H-M   'P 1'
#
loop_
_entity.id
_entity.type
_entity.pdbx_description
1 polymer ?
#
loop_
_entity_poly.entity_id
_entity_poly.type
_entity_poly.pdbx_seq_one_letter_code
_entity_poly.pdbx_strand_id
1 'polypeptide(L)' 'MTRSEPVRFMRTEATMAYAAGRLLAVTDVGLYVLAPDGWSHLSAPTPRHADRLSRADAEDWCERQGWDLELLDAVPS' A
#
# COMPACT_ATOMS: atom_id res chain seq x y z
N MET A 1 9.18 24.77 8.79
CA MET A 1 8.07 24.13 8.11
C MET A 1 8.05 22.64 8.40
N THR A 2 6.91 22.16 8.75
CA THR A 2 6.76 20.75 9.04
C THR A 2 6.25 20.02 7.81
N ARG A 3 6.78 18.84 7.58
CA ARG A 3 6.34 18.04 6.47
C ARG A 3 6.07 16.64 6.95
N SER A 4 4.97 16.09 6.47
CA SER A 4 4.63 14.72 6.80
C SER A 4 5.67 13.77 6.25
N GLU A 5 5.88 12.68 6.96
CA GLU A 5 6.70 11.62 6.45
C GLU A 5 6.06 11.08 5.17
N PRO A 6 6.85 10.83 4.14
CA PRO A 6 6.28 10.26 2.93
C PRO A 6 5.76 8.85 3.21
N VAL A 7 4.62 8.56 2.64
CA VAL A 7 4.09 7.19 2.70
C VAL A 7 4.94 6.33 1.79
N ARG A 8 5.32 5.17 2.29
CA ARG A 8 6.06 4.20 1.49
C ARG A 8 5.11 3.12 1.05
N PHE A 9 5.05 2.92 -0.26
CA PHE A 9 4.21 1.86 -0.81
C PHE A 9 5.05 0.63 -1.07
N MET A 10 4.47 -0.55 -0.81
CA MET A 10 5.14 -1.82 -1.02
C MET A 10 4.12 -2.81 -1.58
N ARG A 11 4.62 -3.80 -2.29
CA ARG A 11 3.79 -4.85 -2.84
C ARG A 11 4.29 -6.19 -2.33
N THR A 12 3.37 -7.01 -1.83
CA THR A 12 3.73 -8.35 -1.38
C THR A 12 3.86 -9.27 -2.58
N GLU A 13 4.46 -10.44 -2.36
CA GLU A 13 4.57 -11.44 -3.39
C GLU A 13 3.19 -11.94 -3.81
N ALA A 14 3.08 -12.33 -5.07
CA ALA A 14 1.85 -12.92 -5.58
C ALA A 14 1.58 -14.25 -4.89
N THR A 15 0.32 -14.50 -4.58
CA THR A 15 -0.11 -15.76 -3.97
C THR A 15 -1.34 -16.26 -4.71
N MET A 16 -1.79 -17.47 -4.36
CA MET A 16 -3.01 -17.99 -4.97
C MET A 16 -4.22 -17.14 -4.64
N ALA A 17 -4.26 -16.60 -3.42
CA ALA A 17 -5.37 -15.73 -3.01
C ALA A 17 -5.25 -14.33 -3.60
N TYR A 18 -4.03 -13.87 -3.85
CA TYR A 18 -3.76 -12.51 -4.33
C TYR A 18 -2.76 -12.59 -5.47
N ALA A 19 -3.27 -12.85 -6.68
CA ALA A 19 -2.40 -13.09 -7.84
C ALA A 19 -1.50 -11.91 -8.18
N ALA A 20 -1.92 -10.69 -7.84
CA ALA A 20 -1.11 -9.50 -8.07
C ALA A 20 -0.38 -9.05 -6.80
N GLY A 21 -0.41 -9.86 -5.74
CA GLY A 21 0.09 -9.46 -4.44
C GLY A 21 -0.89 -8.51 -3.76
N ARG A 22 -0.43 -7.87 -2.69
CA ARG A 22 -1.24 -6.87 -1.99
C ARG A 22 -0.44 -5.58 -1.89
N LEU A 23 -1.14 -4.47 -1.96
CA LEU A 23 -0.49 -3.17 -1.81
C LEU A 23 -0.49 -2.77 -0.35
N LEU A 24 0.67 -2.41 0.15
CA LEU A 24 0.85 -2.01 1.54
C LEU A 24 1.29 -0.55 1.58
N ALA A 25 0.94 0.12 2.66
CA ALA A 25 1.43 1.47 2.93
C ALA A 25 2.10 1.47 4.30
N VAL A 26 3.32 1.96 4.36
CA VAL A 26 4.06 2.09 5.61
C VAL A 26 4.11 3.56 5.97
N THR A 27 3.60 3.89 7.14
CA THR A 27 3.61 5.26 7.64
C THR A 27 4.29 5.28 9.00
N ASP A 28 4.44 6.47 9.56
CA ASP A 28 5.01 6.62 10.91
C ASP A 28 4.08 6.10 11.99
N VAL A 29 2.81 5.84 11.65
CA VAL A 29 1.85 5.32 12.63
C VAL A 29 1.55 3.83 12.42
N GLY A 30 2.07 3.23 11.38
CA GLY A 30 1.90 1.79 11.23
C GLY A 30 1.90 1.30 9.81
N LEU A 31 1.56 0.03 9.67
CA LEU A 31 1.50 -0.67 8.40
C LEU A 31 0.03 -0.87 8.04
N TYR A 32 -0.32 -0.58 6.80
CA TYR A 32 -1.68 -0.72 6.32
C TYR A 32 -1.71 -1.54 5.04
N VAL A 33 -2.80 -2.24 4.81
CA VAL A 33 -3.02 -2.98 3.58
C VAL A 33 -4.24 -2.41 2.88
N LEU A 34 -4.15 -2.27 1.56
CA LEU A 34 -5.24 -1.73 0.76
C LEU A 34 -6.25 -2.81 0.45
N ALA A 35 -7.52 -2.49 0.69
CA ALA A 35 -8.67 -3.29 0.31
C ALA A 35 -9.55 -2.44 -0.58
N PRO A 36 -10.52 -3.02 -1.31
CA PRO A 36 -11.37 -2.22 -2.19
C PRO A 36 -12.13 -1.09 -1.49
N ASP A 37 -12.37 -1.23 -0.20
CA ASP A 37 -13.10 -0.22 0.58
C ASP A 37 -12.18 0.69 1.37
N GLY A 38 -10.85 0.55 1.25
CA GLY A 38 -9.92 1.44 1.92
C GLY A 38 -8.77 0.70 2.58
N TRP A 39 -8.10 1.37 3.49
CA TRP A 39 -6.91 0.85 4.15
C TRP A 39 -7.26 0.22 5.48
N SER A 40 -6.66 -0.94 5.75
CA SER A 40 -6.83 -1.64 7.03
C SER A 40 -5.49 -1.74 7.73
N HIS A 41 -5.49 -1.43 9.02
CA HIS A 41 -4.28 -1.50 9.83
C HIS A 41 -3.86 -2.95 10.04
N LEU A 42 -2.57 -3.21 9.90
CA LEU A 42 -2.00 -4.52 10.15
C LEU A 42 -1.13 -4.46 11.40
N SER A 43 -1.40 -5.38 12.32
CA SER A 43 -0.61 -5.49 13.55
C SER A 43 0.53 -6.47 13.32
N ALA A 44 1.34 -6.21 12.31
CA ALA A 44 2.41 -7.11 11.93
C ALA A 44 3.62 -6.29 11.48
N PRO A 45 4.82 -6.85 11.56
CA PRO A 45 5.99 -6.15 11.05
C PRO A 45 5.95 -6.07 9.53
N THR A 46 6.68 -5.10 8.98
CA THR A 46 6.79 -4.95 7.55
C THR A 46 7.39 -6.22 6.93
N PRO A 47 6.76 -6.78 5.89
CA PRO A 47 7.28 -7.99 5.26
C PRO A 47 8.67 -7.76 4.66
N ARG A 48 9.53 -8.76 4.82
CA ARG A 48 10.91 -8.65 4.32
C ARG A 48 10.99 -8.80 2.81
N HIS A 49 10.06 -9.50 2.23
CA HIS A 49 10.10 -9.82 0.80
C HIS A 49 9.16 -8.96 -0.03
N ALA A 50 8.64 -7.88 0.56
CA ALA A 50 7.80 -6.98 -0.19
C ALA A 50 8.66 -6.03 -1.01
N ASP A 51 8.22 -5.75 -2.24
CA ASP A 51 8.92 -4.83 -3.12
C ASP A 51 8.50 -3.40 -2.81
N ARG A 52 9.47 -2.49 -2.82
CA ARG A 52 9.15 -1.07 -2.67
C ARG A 52 8.60 -0.55 -3.99
N LEU A 53 7.56 0.26 -3.89
CA LEU A 53 6.94 0.88 -5.06
C LEU A 53 7.01 2.39 -4.94
N SER A 54 7.25 3.04 -6.09
CA SER A 54 7.09 4.47 -6.19
C SER A 54 5.59 4.80 -6.20
N ARG A 55 5.25 6.07 -6.06
CA ARG A 55 3.86 6.50 -6.18
C ARG A 55 3.29 6.10 -7.53
N ALA A 56 4.08 6.27 -8.61
CA ALA A 56 3.63 5.92 -9.95
C ALA A 56 3.36 4.42 -10.06
N ASP A 57 4.22 3.59 -9.46
CA ASP A 57 4.01 2.15 -9.47
C ASP A 57 2.77 1.76 -8.68
N ALA A 58 2.51 2.43 -7.56
CA ALA A 58 1.33 2.16 -6.76
C ALA A 58 0.06 2.54 -7.54
N GLU A 59 0.11 3.65 -8.28
CA GLU A 59 -1.02 4.05 -9.13
C GLU A 59 -1.28 3.02 -10.21
N ASP A 60 -0.21 2.53 -10.86
CA ASP A 60 -0.34 1.52 -11.88
C ASP A 60 -0.96 0.24 -11.32
N TRP A 61 -0.53 -0.14 -10.12
CA TRP A 61 -1.09 -1.32 -9.47
C TRP A 61 -2.59 -1.16 -9.23
N CYS A 62 -3.03 0.00 -8.73
CA CYS A 62 -4.44 0.26 -8.51
C CYS A 62 -5.24 0.23 -9.82
N GLU A 63 -4.68 0.81 -10.89
CA GLU A 63 -5.35 0.81 -12.19
C GLU A 63 -5.56 -0.61 -12.70
N ARG A 64 -4.56 -1.46 -12.52
CA ARG A 64 -4.67 -2.85 -12.97
C ARG A 64 -5.71 -3.63 -12.20
N GLN A 65 -5.92 -3.27 -10.93
CA GLN A 65 -6.95 -3.90 -10.11
C GLN A 65 -8.34 -3.31 -10.34
N GLY A 66 -8.41 -2.18 -11.05
CA GLY A 66 -9.67 -1.48 -11.23
C GLY A 66 -10.10 -0.71 -9.99
N TRP A 67 -9.15 -0.32 -9.15
CA TRP A 67 -9.44 0.40 -7.92
C TRP A 67 -9.18 1.89 -8.09
N ASP A 68 -9.84 2.70 -7.27
CA ASP A 68 -9.77 4.14 -7.32
C ASP A 68 -8.39 4.62 -6.88
N LEU A 69 -7.75 5.44 -7.72
CA LEU A 69 -6.44 5.99 -7.39
C LEU A 69 -6.49 6.92 -6.19
N GLU A 70 -7.65 7.50 -5.89
CA GLU A 70 -7.79 8.37 -4.73
C GLU A 70 -7.53 7.63 -3.42
N LEU A 71 -7.63 6.30 -3.44
CA LEU A 71 -7.30 5.51 -2.25
C LEU A 71 -5.86 5.77 -1.80
N LEU A 72 -4.96 6.06 -2.75
CA LEU A 72 -3.56 6.31 -2.41
C LEU A 72 -3.39 7.61 -1.63
N ASP A 73 -4.33 8.53 -1.74
CA ASP A 73 -4.30 9.79 -0.97
C ASP A 73 -5.02 9.66 0.36
N ALA A 74 -5.68 8.54 0.59
CA ALA A 74 -6.47 8.32 1.80
C ALA A 74 -5.75 7.43 2.82
N VAL A 75 -4.44 7.26 2.67
CA VAL A 75 -3.66 6.45 3.62
C VAL A 75 -3.70 7.12 4.99
N PRO A 76 -4.06 6.39 6.04
CA PRO A 76 -4.04 6.97 7.38
C PRO A 76 -2.64 7.41 7.78
N SER A 77 -2.56 8.50 8.50
CA SER A 77 -1.27 9.01 8.96
C SER A 77 -1.38 9.73 10.28
#